data_033b3a00e59707a8b320e389821c49b1
#
_entry.id   033b3a00e59707a8b320e389821c49b1
#
_cell.length_a   1.000
_cell.length_b   1.000
_cell.length_c   1.000
_cell.angle_alpha   90.00
_cell.angle_beta   90.00
_cell.angle_gamma   90.00
#
_symmetry.space_group_name_H-M   'P 1'
#
loop_
_entity.id
_entity.type
_entity.pdbx_description
1 polymer ?
#
loop_
_entity_poly.entity_id
_entity_poly.type
_entity_poly.pdbx_seq_one_letter_code
_entity_poly.pdbx_strand_id
1 'polypeptide(L)'
;GIYEKYKDAELLPGEFYLLPSDKMELLAGTKQSDDLELLVYAEKLISLAQEEERDITFVLPLKIVDSSSYAINDKTNSLMLFFQVKYVEPETGPEYLPDPNPAPEKISDKLKLVWNEEFNYEGIPNPDVWRFEEGFQRNQELQWYSDKNGVCDGEVLVITGKRERVDNPNYQSGSTDWKTNREFAEYTSSSIVTKNYRFRQGTMLVRAKIPTESGAWPAIWTTGGSNDSWCWEWP
;
A
#
# COMPACT_ATOMS: atom_id res chain seq x y z
N GLY A 1 -27.74 23.82 -4.21
CA GLY A 1 -26.64 24.70 -4.57
C GLY A 1 -25.35 24.29 -3.86
N ILE A 2 -24.21 24.91 -4.18
CA ILE A 2 -22.89 24.59 -3.60
C ILE A 2 -22.93 24.68 -2.07
N TYR A 3 -23.65 25.63 -1.49
CA TYR A 3 -23.79 25.80 -0.05
C TYR A 3 -24.46 24.61 0.65
N GLU A 4 -25.44 24.00 0.07
CA GLU A 4 -26.11 22.80 0.64
C GLU A 4 -25.16 21.60 0.65
N LYS A 5 -24.33 21.45 -0.38
CA LYS A 5 -23.37 20.33 -0.48
C LYS A 5 -22.24 20.38 0.56
N TYR A 6 -21.88 21.56 1.02
CA TYR A 6 -20.73 21.77 1.89
C TYR A 6 -21.10 22.52 3.19
N LYS A 7 -22.35 22.45 3.61
CA LYS A 7 -22.85 23.13 4.82
C LYS A 7 -22.14 22.69 6.09
N ASP A 8 -21.66 21.44 6.11
CA ASP A 8 -20.98 20.81 7.23
C ASP A 8 -19.44 20.85 7.10
N ALA A 9 -18.90 21.63 6.16
CA ALA A 9 -17.47 21.77 5.98
C ALA A 9 -16.86 22.56 7.14
N GLU A 10 -15.75 22.04 7.66
CA GLU A 10 -14.99 22.63 8.76
C GLU A 10 -13.89 23.55 8.22
N LEU A 11 -13.55 24.62 8.93
CA LEU A 11 -12.45 25.46 8.53
C LEU A 11 -11.12 24.69 8.63
N LEU A 12 -10.32 24.72 7.56
CA LEU A 12 -9.02 24.06 7.56
C LEU A 12 -8.09 24.71 8.60
N PRO A 13 -7.64 23.98 9.64
CA PRO A 13 -6.75 24.54 10.66
C PRO A 13 -5.38 24.95 10.09
N GLY A 14 -4.80 26.01 10.66
CA GLY A 14 -3.56 26.59 10.16
C GLY A 14 -2.34 25.67 10.18
N GLU A 15 -2.31 24.68 11.07
CA GLU A 15 -1.27 23.67 11.15
C GLU A 15 -1.32 22.61 10.04
N PHE A 16 -2.37 22.59 9.23
CA PHE A 16 -2.55 21.62 8.15
C PHE A 16 -2.17 22.15 6.77
N TYR A 17 -1.78 23.42 6.69
CA TYR A 17 -1.29 23.99 5.45
C TYR A 17 -0.18 25.03 5.69
N LEU A 18 0.53 25.34 4.63
CA LEU A 18 1.49 26.42 4.57
C LEU A 18 1.20 27.26 3.34
N LEU A 19 1.08 28.55 3.54
CA LEU A 19 1.04 29.57 2.49
C LEU A 19 2.38 30.33 2.51
N PRO A 20 3.34 29.97 1.63
CA PRO A 20 4.69 30.54 1.68
C PRO A 20 4.75 32.06 1.42
N SER A 21 3.77 32.58 0.68
CA SER A 21 3.58 34.01 0.43
C SER A 21 2.12 34.37 0.53
N ASP A 22 1.84 35.52 1.13
CA ASP A 22 0.53 36.16 1.13
C ASP A 22 0.39 37.26 0.04
N LYS A 23 1.38 37.35 -0.85
CA LYS A 23 1.46 38.36 -1.92
C LYS A 23 1.67 37.69 -3.28
N MET A 24 1.02 38.27 -4.27
CA MET A 24 1.20 37.96 -5.69
C MET A 24 1.57 39.23 -6.45
N GLU A 25 2.42 39.12 -7.43
CA GLU A 25 2.81 40.23 -8.28
C GLU A 25 2.13 40.17 -9.65
N LEU A 26 1.55 41.25 -10.07
CA LEU A 26 1.03 41.46 -11.41
C LEU A 26 1.98 42.37 -12.18
N LEU A 27 2.77 41.78 -13.07
CA LEU A 27 3.74 42.55 -13.85
C LEU A 27 3.05 43.49 -14.84
N ALA A 28 3.62 44.67 -15.04
CA ALA A 28 3.11 45.68 -15.98
C ALA A 28 2.96 45.07 -17.40
N GLY A 29 1.77 45.24 -17.98
CA GLY A 29 1.45 44.71 -19.33
C GLY A 29 0.95 43.23 -19.35
N THR A 30 0.89 42.56 -18.22
CA THR A 30 0.33 41.24 -18.11
C THR A 30 -1.12 41.27 -17.62
N LYS A 31 -1.86 40.18 -17.84
CA LYS A 31 -3.23 39.98 -17.34
C LYS A 31 -3.30 38.90 -16.24
N GLN A 32 -2.18 38.32 -15.90
CA GLN A 32 -2.04 37.27 -14.89
C GLN A 32 -0.93 37.63 -13.92
N SER A 33 -1.17 37.40 -12.64
CA SER A 33 -0.13 37.41 -11.61
C SER A 33 0.76 36.15 -11.74
N ASP A 34 1.83 36.14 -10.98
CA ASP A 34 2.51 34.92 -10.59
C ASP A 34 1.57 33.95 -9.82
N ASP A 35 1.99 32.73 -9.65
CA ASP A 35 1.23 31.70 -8.95
C ASP A 35 1.34 31.91 -7.44
N LEU A 36 0.23 31.68 -6.74
CA LEU A 36 0.20 31.56 -5.30
C LEU A 36 0.35 30.09 -4.92
N GLU A 37 1.45 29.74 -4.28
CA GLU A 37 1.71 28.39 -3.84
C GLU A 37 1.02 28.09 -2.51
N LEU A 38 0.31 26.96 -2.42
CA LEU A 38 -0.32 26.44 -1.21
C LEU A 38 0.12 25.02 -0.99
N LEU A 39 0.79 24.75 0.12
CA LEU A 39 1.17 23.40 0.55
C LEU A 39 0.16 22.89 1.56
N VAL A 40 -0.43 21.72 1.31
CA VAL A 40 -1.38 21.07 2.23
C VAL A 40 -0.77 19.75 2.74
N TYR A 41 -0.78 19.56 4.04
CA TYR A 41 -0.24 18.38 4.71
C TYR A 41 -1.27 17.25 4.71
N ALA A 42 -1.41 16.56 3.60
CA ALA A 42 -2.41 15.51 3.39
C ALA A 42 -2.36 14.40 4.44
N GLU A 43 -1.16 13.98 4.87
CA GLU A 43 -1.00 12.95 5.91
C GLU A 43 -1.66 13.34 7.24
N LYS A 44 -1.58 14.61 7.64
CA LYS A 44 -2.21 15.10 8.87
C LYS A 44 -3.74 15.12 8.76
N LEU A 45 -4.26 15.45 7.60
CA LEU A 45 -5.70 15.43 7.33
C LEU A 45 -6.25 13.99 7.37
N ILE A 46 -5.52 13.06 6.77
CA ILE A 46 -5.88 11.64 6.77
C ILE A 46 -5.85 11.10 8.20
N SER A 47 -4.81 11.40 8.98
CA SER A 47 -4.71 10.97 10.38
C SER A 47 -5.89 11.46 11.21
N LEU A 48 -6.29 12.72 11.03
CA LEU A 48 -7.45 13.27 11.76
C LEU A 48 -8.76 12.56 11.39
N ALA A 49 -8.99 12.26 10.10
CA ALA A 49 -10.18 11.51 9.69
C ALA A 49 -10.19 10.07 10.25
N GLN A 50 -9.02 9.46 10.40
CA GLN A 50 -8.86 8.14 11.03
C GLN A 50 -9.09 8.21 12.56
N GLU A 51 -8.60 9.23 13.23
CA GLU A 51 -8.80 9.44 14.68
C GLU A 51 -10.26 9.71 15.03
N GLU A 52 -10.96 10.45 14.17
CA GLU A 52 -12.37 10.81 14.38
C GLU A 52 -13.36 9.78 13.80
N GLU A 53 -12.87 8.74 13.14
CA GLU A 53 -13.64 7.66 12.51
C GLU A 53 -14.79 8.15 11.62
N ARG A 54 -14.55 9.24 10.86
CA ARG A 54 -15.53 9.85 9.95
C ARG A 54 -14.91 10.55 8.76
N ASP A 55 -15.70 10.67 7.70
CA ASP A 55 -15.39 11.56 6.58
C ASP A 55 -15.37 13.02 7.04
N ILE A 56 -14.35 13.78 6.65
CA ILE A 56 -14.25 15.20 6.96
C ILE A 56 -14.12 16.00 5.67
N THR A 57 -14.84 17.11 5.60
CA THR A 57 -14.67 18.08 4.53
C THR A 57 -14.17 19.39 5.14
N PHE A 58 -12.97 19.80 4.72
CA PHE A 58 -12.42 21.08 5.12
C PHE A 58 -12.64 22.13 4.04
N VAL A 59 -12.74 23.40 4.46
CA VAL A 59 -12.77 24.57 3.59
C VAL A 59 -11.65 25.53 3.97
N LEU A 60 -10.91 26.01 2.96
CA LEU A 60 -9.96 27.11 3.11
C LEU A 60 -10.44 28.28 2.26
N PRO A 61 -10.97 29.35 2.87
CA PRO A 61 -11.30 30.58 2.17
C PRO A 61 -10.05 31.44 1.94
N LEU A 62 -9.82 31.83 0.70
CA LEU A 62 -8.79 32.81 0.31
C LEU A 62 -9.46 34.07 -0.21
N LYS A 63 -8.97 35.25 0.18
CA LYS A 63 -9.51 36.52 -0.28
C LYS A 63 -8.39 37.50 -0.57
N ILE A 64 -8.49 38.19 -1.70
CA ILE A 64 -7.65 39.36 -1.98
C ILE A 64 -8.21 40.52 -1.16
N VAL A 65 -7.42 41.04 -0.22
CA VAL A 65 -7.83 42.07 0.74
C VAL A 65 -7.28 43.42 0.42
N ASP A 66 -6.15 43.51 -0.30
CA ASP A 66 -5.51 44.73 -0.65
C ASP A 66 -4.79 44.66 -2.00
N SER A 67 -4.62 45.80 -2.66
CA SER A 67 -3.87 45.95 -3.90
C SER A 67 -3.24 47.33 -3.95
N SER A 68 -1.94 47.39 -4.27
CA SER A 68 -1.18 48.63 -4.33
C SER A 68 -1.58 49.56 -5.49
N SER A 69 -2.21 49.06 -6.55
CA SER A 69 -2.37 49.76 -7.81
C SER A 69 -3.75 49.70 -8.47
N TYR A 70 -4.61 48.77 -8.08
CA TYR A 70 -5.88 48.51 -8.74
C TYR A 70 -7.03 48.36 -7.75
N ALA A 71 -8.24 48.73 -8.19
CA ALA A 71 -9.44 48.47 -7.40
C ALA A 71 -9.76 46.98 -7.38
N ILE A 72 -10.03 46.45 -6.20
CA ILE A 72 -10.43 45.03 -6.02
C ILE A 72 -11.92 44.91 -6.37
N ASN A 73 -12.27 43.90 -7.15
CA ASN A 73 -13.65 43.58 -7.45
C ASN A 73 -14.23 42.70 -6.33
N ASP A 74 -15.05 43.22 -5.47
CA ASP A 74 -15.65 42.56 -4.32
C ASP A 74 -16.52 41.34 -4.67
N LYS A 75 -16.91 41.19 -5.93
CA LYS A 75 -17.71 40.04 -6.39
C LYS A 75 -16.87 38.82 -6.78
N THR A 76 -15.55 39.00 -7.04
CA THR A 76 -14.66 37.99 -7.59
C THR A 76 -13.31 37.92 -6.91
N ASN A 77 -13.18 38.49 -5.70
CA ASN A 77 -11.92 38.58 -4.95
C ASN A 77 -11.71 37.43 -3.95
N SER A 78 -12.54 36.43 -3.97
CA SER A 78 -12.45 35.30 -3.04
C SER A 78 -12.56 33.96 -3.73
N LEU A 79 -11.83 32.98 -3.20
CA LEU A 79 -11.79 31.59 -3.61
C LEU A 79 -12.03 30.72 -2.39
N MET A 80 -12.81 29.66 -2.54
CA MET A 80 -12.98 28.64 -1.51
C MET A 80 -12.41 27.33 -2.04
N LEU A 81 -11.43 26.79 -1.33
CA LEU A 81 -10.85 25.48 -1.60
C LEU A 81 -11.49 24.46 -0.65
N PHE A 82 -11.93 23.33 -1.18
CA PHE A 82 -12.51 22.26 -0.40
C PHE A 82 -11.61 21.02 -0.47
N PHE A 83 -11.33 20.43 0.69
CA PHE A 83 -10.55 19.21 0.82
C PHE A 83 -11.43 18.15 1.46
N GLN A 84 -11.74 17.12 0.69
CA GLN A 84 -12.53 15.98 1.18
C GLN A 84 -11.58 14.86 1.58
N VAL A 85 -11.62 14.48 2.83
CA VAL A 85 -10.83 13.39 3.40
C VAL A 85 -11.79 12.30 3.82
N LYS A 86 -11.56 11.10 3.34
CA LYS A 86 -12.39 9.94 3.66
C LYS A 86 -11.80 9.15 4.80
N TYR A 87 -12.64 8.81 5.74
CA TYR A 87 -12.35 7.74 6.67
C TYR A 87 -12.35 6.41 5.92
N VAL A 88 -11.33 5.63 6.16
CA VAL A 88 -11.28 4.25 5.69
C VAL A 88 -11.37 3.37 6.92
N GLU A 89 -12.49 2.67 7.05
CA GLU A 89 -12.66 1.71 8.14
C GLU A 89 -11.47 0.74 8.12
N PRO A 90 -10.76 0.56 9.24
CA PRO A 90 -9.69 -0.42 9.29
C PRO A 90 -10.27 -1.77 8.86
N GLU A 91 -9.71 -2.38 7.83
CA GLU A 91 -10.12 -3.74 7.46
C GLU A 91 -10.01 -4.60 8.71
N THR A 92 -11.12 -5.02 9.24
CA THR A 92 -11.16 -6.09 10.23
C THR A 92 -10.68 -7.32 9.50
N GLY A 93 -9.41 -7.66 9.69
CA GLY A 93 -8.86 -8.89 9.16
C GLY A 93 -9.75 -10.07 9.59
N PRO A 94 -9.70 -11.19 8.85
CA PRO A 94 -10.49 -12.36 9.19
C PRO A 94 -10.32 -12.71 10.67
N GLU A 95 -11.42 -13.13 11.31
CA GLU A 95 -11.41 -13.59 12.70
C GLU A 95 -10.53 -14.82 12.78
N TYR A 96 -9.29 -14.63 13.21
CA TYR A 96 -8.33 -15.73 13.35
C TYR A 96 -8.70 -16.60 14.53
N LEU A 97 -8.65 -17.90 14.33
CA LEU A 97 -8.68 -18.84 15.44
C LEU A 97 -7.49 -18.53 16.38
N PRO A 98 -7.68 -18.66 17.70
CA PRO A 98 -6.60 -18.40 18.64
C PRO A 98 -5.39 -19.27 18.31
N ASP A 99 -4.25 -18.63 18.16
CA ASP A 99 -2.98 -19.31 17.93
C ASP A 99 -2.65 -20.20 19.16
N PRO A 100 -2.45 -21.51 18.99
CA PRO A 100 -2.01 -22.38 20.08
C PRO A 100 -0.62 -22.01 20.63
N ASN A 101 0.18 -21.29 19.84
CA ASN A 101 1.46 -20.71 20.22
C ASN A 101 1.50 -19.21 19.90
N PRO A 102 0.73 -18.39 20.60
CA PRO A 102 0.66 -16.98 20.27
C PRO A 102 2.03 -16.34 20.27
N ALA A 103 2.27 -15.48 19.31
CA ALA A 103 3.42 -14.60 19.36
C ALA A 103 3.45 -13.90 20.72
N PRO A 104 4.62 -13.70 21.34
CA PRO A 104 4.69 -13.12 22.66
C PRO A 104 3.94 -11.79 22.66
N GLU A 105 2.98 -11.67 23.56
CA GLU A 105 2.07 -10.53 23.69
C GLU A 105 2.81 -9.18 23.75
N LYS A 106 4.10 -9.26 24.08
CA LYS A 106 4.97 -8.10 24.24
C LYS A 106 6.41 -8.44 23.86
N ILE A 107 6.84 -7.99 22.71
CA ILE A 107 8.24 -8.10 22.30
C ILE A 107 9.11 -7.04 22.99
N SER A 108 8.56 -5.86 23.22
CA SER A 108 9.15 -4.79 24.02
C SER A 108 8.10 -3.75 24.41
N ASP A 109 8.43 -2.91 25.41
CA ASP A 109 7.56 -1.78 25.81
C ASP A 109 7.40 -0.71 24.72
N LYS A 110 8.18 -0.80 23.66
CA LYS A 110 8.22 0.18 22.56
C LYS A 110 7.56 -0.30 21.28
N LEU A 111 7.18 -1.58 21.19
CA LEU A 111 6.61 -2.17 19.98
C LEU A 111 5.17 -2.64 20.26
N LYS A 112 4.26 -2.22 19.40
CA LYS A 112 2.89 -2.71 19.38
C LYS A 112 2.75 -3.72 18.24
N LEU A 113 2.15 -4.89 18.52
CA LEU A 113 1.78 -5.82 17.47
C LEU A 113 0.67 -5.17 16.62
N VAL A 114 0.88 -5.09 15.33
CA VAL A 114 -0.06 -4.50 14.37
C VAL A 114 -0.61 -5.53 13.37
N TRP A 115 0.09 -6.62 13.19
CA TRP A 115 -0.32 -7.74 12.34
C TRP A 115 0.49 -8.98 12.69
N ASN A 116 -0.12 -10.14 12.61
CA ASN A 116 0.53 -11.44 12.70
C ASN A 116 -0.13 -12.45 11.78
N GLU A 117 0.63 -13.46 11.39
CA GLU A 117 0.16 -14.65 10.69
C GLU A 117 0.97 -15.84 11.21
N GLU A 118 0.29 -16.76 11.85
CA GLU A 118 0.93 -17.91 12.51
C GLU A 118 0.73 -19.21 11.72
N PHE A 119 -0.13 -19.21 10.70
CA PHE A 119 -0.46 -20.38 9.88
C PHE A 119 -0.95 -21.61 10.66
N ASN A 120 -1.59 -21.39 11.81
CA ASN A 120 -2.02 -22.38 12.78
C ASN A 120 -3.36 -23.05 12.43
N TYR A 121 -3.64 -23.21 11.17
CA TYR A 121 -4.83 -23.87 10.60
C TYR A 121 -4.43 -24.85 9.51
N GLU A 122 -5.32 -25.77 9.16
CA GLU A 122 -5.07 -26.75 8.10
C GLU A 122 -5.57 -26.26 6.74
N GLY A 123 -4.85 -26.61 5.67
CA GLY A 123 -5.22 -26.33 4.29
C GLY A 123 -4.38 -25.27 3.62
N ILE A 124 -4.96 -24.57 2.68
CA ILE A 124 -4.24 -23.48 1.97
C ILE A 124 -4.11 -22.26 2.88
N PRO A 125 -3.01 -21.46 2.74
CA PRO A 125 -2.91 -20.16 3.38
C PRO A 125 -4.15 -19.30 3.13
N ASN A 126 -4.62 -18.60 4.16
CA ASN A 126 -5.86 -17.82 4.11
C ASN A 126 -5.94 -17.00 2.81
N PRO A 127 -6.91 -17.28 1.92
CA PRO A 127 -7.00 -16.65 0.61
C PRO A 127 -7.41 -15.18 0.65
N ASP A 128 -7.88 -14.66 1.79
CA ASP A 128 -8.16 -13.24 1.96
C ASP A 128 -6.88 -12.45 2.24
N VAL A 129 -5.88 -13.08 2.84
CA VAL A 129 -4.59 -12.48 3.19
C VAL A 129 -3.52 -12.78 2.15
N TRP A 130 -3.49 -14.02 1.66
CA TRP A 130 -2.44 -14.53 0.79
C TRP A 130 -2.96 -14.87 -0.61
N ARG A 131 -2.09 -14.76 -1.58
CA ARG A 131 -2.25 -15.35 -2.91
C ARG A 131 -1.02 -16.14 -3.28
N PHE A 132 -1.21 -17.19 -4.02
CA PHE A 132 -0.11 -17.91 -4.65
C PHE A 132 0.35 -17.19 -5.92
N GLU A 133 1.63 -17.30 -6.18
CA GLU A 133 2.17 -17.07 -7.51
C GLU A 133 2.14 -18.40 -8.27
N GLU A 134 1.92 -18.37 -9.56
CA GLU A 134 1.81 -19.55 -10.41
C GLU A 134 2.75 -19.42 -11.61
N GLY A 135 3.43 -20.53 -11.94
CA GLY A 135 4.30 -20.60 -13.10
C GLY A 135 5.72 -20.11 -12.87
N PHE A 136 6.42 -19.82 -13.95
CA PHE A 136 7.73 -19.18 -13.91
C PHE A 136 7.58 -17.69 -13.61
N GLN A 137 8.18 -17.21 -12.52
CA GLN A 137 7.93 -15.85 -12.04
C GLN A 137 9.09 -14.87 -12.29
N ARG A 138 10.30 -15.19 -11.84
CA ARG A 138 11.44 -14.26 -11.87
C ARG A 138 12.79 -14.98 -12.03
N ASN A 139 13.84 -14.20 -12.31
CA ASN A 139 15.23 -14.61 -12.22
C ASN A 139 15.61 -15.86 -13.06
N GLN A 140 14.80 -16.26 -14.04
CA GLN A 140 14.99 -17.49 -14.81
C GLN A 140 15.08 -18.76 -13.93
N GLU A 141 14.43 -18.73 -12.78
CA GLU A 141 14.34 -19.85 -11.83
C GLU A 141 13.88 -21.13 -12.53
N LEU A 142 14.30 -22.29 -12.00
CA LEU A 142 14.02 -23.58 -12.61
C LEU A 142 12.66 -24.15 -12.23
N GLN A 143 12.15 -23.76 -11.05
CA GLN A 143 10.90 -24.29 -10.53
C GLN A 143 9.68 -23.60 -11.13
N TRP A 144 8.63 -24.38 -11.25
CA TRP A 144 7.26 -23.92 -11.45
C TRP A 144 6.62 -23.65 -10.08
N TYR A 145 6.13 -22.46 -9.82
CA TYR A 145 5.36 -22.21 -8.62
C TYR A 145 3.94 -22.70 -8.75
N SER A 146 3.43 -23.30 -7.67
CA SER A 146 2.11 -23.90 -7.60
C SER A 146 1.51 -23.77 -6.20
N ASP A 147 0.21 -23.62 -6.13
CA ASP A 147 -0.58 -23.66 -4.89
C ASP A 147 -0.51 -25.02 -4.19
N LYS A 148 -0.21 -26.10 -4.94
CA LYS A 148 -0.11 -27.48 -4.42
C LYS A 148 1.13 -27.73 -3.55
N ASN A 149 2.08 -26.81 -3.57
CA ASN A 149 3.35 -26.92 -2.86
C ASN A 149 3.41 -26.07 -1.59
N GLY A 150 2.34 -25.35 -1.23
CA GLY A 150 2.23 -24.54 -0.02
C GLY A 150 0.97 -24.92 0.76
N VAL A 151 1.12 -25.46 1.97
CA VAL A 151 0.00 -25.89 2.80
C VAL A 151 0.27 -25.59 4.26
N CYS A 152 -0.77 -25.19 4.98
CA CYS A 152 -0.74 -25.09 6.44
C CYS A 152 -1.11 -26.44 7.04
N ASP A 153 -0.30 -26.95 7.98
CA ASP A 153 -0.45 -28.28 8.57
C ASP A 153 -1.09 -28.28 9.96
N GLY A 154 -1.63 -27.11 10.37
CA GLY A 154 -2.21 -26.88 11.68
C GLY A 154 -1.26 -26.19 12.66
N GLU A 155 0.03 -26.09 12.32
CA GLU A 155 1.04 -25.43 13.18
C GLU A 155 1.85 -24.39 12.42
N VAL A 156 2.16 -24.65 11.13
CA VAL A 156 3.02 -23.80 10.32
C VAL A 156 2.62 -23.87 8.84
N LEU A 157 3.08 -22.91 8.06
CA LEU A 157 3.09 -23.03 6.60
C LEU A 157 4.26 -23.90 6.16
N VAL A 158 3.96 -24.96 5.43
CA VAL A 158 4.94 -25.86 4.80
C VAL A 158 5.03 -25.54 3.32
N ILE A 159 6.17 -25.07 2.86
CA ILE A 159 6.48 -24.92 1.43
C ILE A 159 7.41 -26.07 1.02
N THR A 160 6.97 -26.86 0.06
CA THR A 160 7.69 -28.05 -0.41
C THR A 160 8.26 -27.84 -1.79
N GLY A 161 9.58 -27.90 -1.93
CA GLY A 161 10.25 -28.05 -3.22
C GLY A 161 10.27 -29.53 -3.63
N LYS A 162 9.84 -29.83 -4.87
CA LYS A 162 9.82 -31.19 -5.40
C LYS A 162 10.53 -31.26 -6.73
N ARG A 163 11.18 -32.40 -6.99
CA ARG A 163 11.65 -32.75 -8.33
C ARG A 163 10.54 -33.51 -9.03
N GLU A 164 9.78 -32.83 -9.84
CA GLU A 164 8.68 -33.39 -10.62
C GLU A 164 8.50 -32.57 -11.90
N ARG A 165 8.09 -33.24 -12.98
CA ARG A 165 7.83 -32.59 -14.25
C ARG A 165 6.43 -32.00 -14.27
N VAL A 166 6.36 -30.75 -14.67
CA VAL A 166 5.10 -30.03 -14.94
C VAL A 166 5.22 -29.36 -16.30
N ASP A 167 4.27 -29.65 -17.18
CA ASP A 167 4.23 -29.02 -18.51
C ASP A 167 3.83 -27.54 -18.39
N ASN A 168 4.47 -26.70 -19.19
CA ASN A 168 4.20 -25.28 -19.22
C ASN A 168 3.04 -24.98 -20.18
N PRO A 169 1.86 -24.61 -19.68
CA PRO A 169 0.71 -24.32 -20.54
C PRO A 169 0.91 -23.08 -21.42
N ASN A 170 1.90 -22.25 -21.09
CA ASN A 170 2.23 -21.04 -21.84
C ASN A 170 3.40 -21.24 -22.82
N TYR A 171 3.82 -22.49 -23.07
CA TYR A 171 4.91 -22.78 -23.98
C TYR A 171 4.63 -22.30 -25.40
N GLN A 172 5.61 -21.63 -25.98
CA GLN A 172 5.58 -21.16 -27.37
C GLN A 172 6.91 -21.51 -28.05
N SER A 173 6.84 -22.38 -29.04
CA SER A 173 8.02 -22.77 -29.81
C SER A 173 8.66 -21.55 -30.49
N GLY A 174 9.97 -21.37 -30.30
CA GLY A 174 10.71 -20.25 -30.84
C GLY A 174 10.59 -18.93 -30.08
N SER A 175 9.91 -18.90 -28.93
CA SER A 175 9.85 -17.73 -28.06
C SER A 175 11.24 -17.41 -27.50
N THR A 176 11.56 -16.12 -27.39
CA THR A 176 12.74 -15.59 -26.69
C THR A 176 12.45 -15.28 -25.22
N ASP A 177 11.18 -15.29 -24.82
CA ASP A 177 10.80 -15.11 -23.41
C ASP A 177 11.08 -16.40 -22.65
N TRP A 178 11.92 -16.33 -21.62
CA TRP A 178 12.30 -17.47 -20.80
C TRP A 178 11.13 -18.12 -20.04
N LYS A 179 10.03 -17.42 -19.86
CA LYS A 179 8.80 -17.95 -19.23
C LYS A 179 7.99 -18.82 -20.19
N THR A 180 8.12 -18.60 -21.48
CA THR A 180 7.35 -19.28 -22.52
C THR A 180 8.18 -20.14 -23.45
N ASN A 181 9.53 -20.06 -23.43
CA ASN A 181 10.41 -20.89 -24.27
C ASN A 181 10.71 -22.26 -23.67
N ARG A 182 10.32 -22.53 -22.43
CA ARG A 182 10.47 -23.82 -21.75
C ARG A 182 9.19 -24.63 -21.89
N GLU A 183 9.30 -25.80 -22.45
CA GLU A 183 8.17 -26.72 -22.62
C GLU A 183 7.63 -27.23 -21.30
N PHE A 184 8.51 -27.43 -20.31
CA PHE A 184 8.19 -27.93 -18.99
C PHE A 184 9.16 -27.39 -17.92
N ALA A 185 8.78 -27.55 -16.67
CA ALA A 185 9.64 -27.43 -15.50
C ALA A 185 9.98 -28.82 -14.94
N GLU A 186 11.17 -28.99 -14.38
CA GLU A 186 11.60 -30.23 -13.70
C GLU A 186 11.46 -30.15 -12.17
N TYR A 187 11.11 -28.98 -11.68
CA TYR A 187 10.95 -28.70 -10.24
C TYR A 187 9.68 -27.90 -10.02
N THR A 188 9.05 -28.17 -8.89
CA THR A 188 7.94 -27.34 -8.40
C THR A 188 8.25 -26.82 -7.01
N SER A 189 7.66 -25.69 -6.67
CA SER A 189 7.72 -25.08 -5.35
C SER A 189 6.50 -24.21 -5.13
N SER A 190 6.46 -23.46 -4.06
CA SER A 190 5.43 -22.47 -3.81
C SER A 190 6.01 -21.10 -3.48
N SER A 191 5.28 -20.08 -3.85
CA SER A 191 5.53 -18.70 -3.47
C SER A 191 4.20 -18.05 -3.11
N ILE A 192 4.11 -17.47 -1.93
CA ILE A 192 2.93 -16.76 -1.47
C ILE A 192 3.24 -15.28 -1.26
N VAL A 193 2.25 -14.46 -1.50
CA VAL A 193 2.37 -12.99 -1.41
C VAL A 193 1.15 -12.43 -0.70
N THR A 194 1.35 -11.49 0.20
CA THR A 194 0.23 -10.79 0.84
C THR A 194 -0.59 -10.01 -0.19
N LYS A 195 -1.92 -10.07 -0.09
CA LYS A 195 -2.82 -9.33 -0.97
C LYS A 195 -2.88 -7.84 -0.62
N ASN A 196 -3.25 -7.54 0.61
CA ASN A 196 -3.61 -6.19 1.02
C ASN A 196 -2.74 -5.65 2.17
N TYR A 197 -2.00 -6.53 2.86
CA TYR A 197 -1.17 -6.08 3.97
C TYR A 197 0.05 -5.33 3.46
N ARG A 198 0.25 -4.14 4.00
CA ARG A 198 1.38 -3.27 3.72
C ARG A 198 1.87 -2.64 5.01
N PHE A 199 3.15 -2.45 5.15
CA PHE A 199 3.70 -1.68 6.24
C PHE A 199 4.77 -0.72 5.72
N ARG A 200 4.91 0.40 6.38
CA ARG A 200 5.86 1.45 5.99
C ARG A 200 7.07 1.47 6.88
N GLN A 201 6.87 1.25 8.17
CA GLN A 201 7.92 1.22 9.18
C GLN A 201 7.54 0.20 10.25
N GLY A 202 8.56 -0.46 10.81
CA GLY A 202 8.33 -1.41 11.90
C GLY A 202 9.39 -2.49 11.96
N THR A 203 9.15 -3.46 12.83
CA THR A 203 9.97 -4.65 12.99
C THR A 203 9.16 -5.84 12.50
N MET A 204 9.68 -6.57 11.54
CA MET A 204 9.12 -7.86 11.10
C MET A 204 9.90 -8.99 11.78
N LEU A 205 9.20 -9.83 12.50
CA LEU A 205 9.74 -11.05 13.09
C LEU A 205 9.23 -12.24 12.32
N VAL A 206 10.13 -13.13 11.92
CA VAL A 206 9.77 -14.35 11.22
C VAL A 206 10.45 -15.53 11.92
N ARG A 207 9.64 -16.53 12.26
CA ARG A 207 10.13 -17.84 12.71
C ARG A 207 10.05 -18.80 11.54
N ALA A 208 11.19 -19.31 11.08
CA ALA A 208 11.23 -20.21 9.94
C ALA A 208 12.29 -21.30 10.13
N LYS A 209 11.98 -22.50 9.64
CA LYS A 209 12.96 -23.56 9.39
C LYS A 209 13.22 -23.57 7.89
N ILE A 210 14.43 -23.26 7.48
CA ILE A 210 14.82 -23.20 6.08
C ILE A 210 15.58 -24.46 5.66
N PRO A 211 15.44 -24.92 4.40
CA PRO A 211 16.24 -26.01 3.85
C PRO A 211 17.72 -25.58 3.76
N THR A 212 18.61 -26.53 3.97
CA THR A 212 20.08 -26.33 3.93
C THR A 212 20.76 -27.08 2.79
N GLU A 213 20.00 -27.79 1.98
CA GLU A 213 20.48 -28.59 0.87
C GLU A 213 21.03 -27.71 -0.25
N SER A 214 22.04 -28.22 -0.95
CA SER A 214 22.63 -27.51 -2.07
C SER A 214 21.61 -27.25 -3.18
N GLY A 215 21.52 -26.00 -3.61
CA GLY A 215 20.56 -25.53 -4.62
C GLY A 215 19.23 -25.05 -4.05
N ALA A 216 18.97 -25.21 -2.74
CA ALA A 216 17.84 -24.58 -2.11
C ALA A 216 18.06 -23.07 -1.99
N TRP A 217 16.99 -22.28 -2.25
CA TRP A 217 17.02 -20.83 -2.18
C TRP A 217 15.76 -20.29 -1.49
N PRO A 218 15.62 -20.56 -0.20
CA PRO A 218 14.48 -20.01 0.55
C PRO A 218 14.62 -18.50 0.65
N ALA A 219 13.52 -17.79 0.44
CA ALA A 219 13.52 -16.33 0.50
C ALA A 219 12.28 -15.82 1.26
N ILE A 220 12.53 -14.91 2.20
CA ILE A 220 11.51 -14.13 2.89
C ILE A 220 11.90 -12.67 2.66
N TRP A 221 11.05 -11.92 1.97
CA TRP A 221 11.42 -10.60 1.50
C TRP A 221 10.20 -9.70 1.35
N THR A 222 10.45 -8.41 1.25
CA THR A 222 9.44 -7.38 0.98
C THR A 222 9.81 -6.61 -0.28
N THR A 223 8.81 -6.07 -0.96
CA THR A 223 9.03 -5.15 -2.08
C THR A 223 8.38 -3.82 -1.78
N GLY A 224 8.95 -2.74 -2.32
CA GLY A 224 8.26 -1.47 -2.40
C GLY A 224 6.96 -1.63 -3.19
N GLY A 225 5.91 -0.92 -2.80
CA GLY A 225 4.63 -0.90 -3.50
C GLY A 225 4.05 0.50 -3.48
N SER A 226 3.67 1.04 -4.64
CA SER A 226 2.76 2.16 -4.72
C SER A 226 1.31 1.66 -4.65
N ASN A 227 0.36 2.55 -4.36
CA ASN A 227 -1.03 2.18 -4.11
C ASN A 227 -1.72 1.36 -5.22
N ASP A 228 -1.20 1.34 -6.45
CA ASP A 228 -1.85 0.72 -7.60
C ASP A 228 -0.94 -0.15 -8.49
N SER A 229 0.34 -0.30 -8.16
CA SER A 229 1.23 -1.11 -8.98
C SER A 229 2.38 -1.71 -8.17
N TRP A 230 2.83 -2.88 -8.58
CA TRP A 230 4.07 -3.49 -8.13
C TRP A 230 5.24 -2.61 -8.57
N CYS A 231 5.76 -1.82 -7.66
CA CYS A 231 7.03 -1.13 -7.90
C CYS A 231 8.17 -2.05 -7.50
N TRP A 232 9.06 -2.32 -8.42
CA TRP A 232 10.35 -2.96 -8.19
C TRP A 232 11.37 -1.96 -7.62
N GLU A 233 10.92 -0.99 -6.88
CA GLU A 233 11.82 -0.08 -6.20
C GLU A 233 12.30 -0.75 -4.92
N TRP A 234 13.56 -1.08 -4.89
CA TRP A 234 14.24 -1.47 -3.66
C TRP A 234 14.28 -0.25 -2.72
N PRO A 235 14.07 -0.46 -1.40
CA PRO A 235 14.25 0.61 -0.44
C PRO A 235 15.67 1.10 -0.38
#